data_c2d2bd6ebdc6ff24357e2fc80dee55f0
#
_entry.id   c2d2bd6ebdc6ff24357e2fc80dee55f0
#
_cell.length_a   1.000
_cell.length_b   1.000
_cell.length_c   1.000
_cell.angle_alpha   90.00
_cell.angle_beta   90.00
_cell.angle_gamma   90.00
#
_symmetry.space_group_name_H-M   'P 1'
#
loop_
_entity.id
_entity.type
_entity.pdbx_description
1 polymer ?
#
loop_
_entity_poly.entity_id
_entity_poly.type
_entity_poly.pdbx_seq_one_letter_code
_entity_poly.pdbx_strand_id
1 'polypeptide(L)'
;MTYVALAHSWVIINVGRGPTDDKPTVTLETPRDPDTVSGFLNIRVADIQAVHAEWSARGAQFLTPPRQHESEMRCYIRDPDGYLIEVGQTTLPRGWRPPS
;
A
#
# COMPACT_ATOMS: atom_id res chain seq x y z
N MET A 1 12.84 -3.46 10.52
CA MET A 1 12.16 -4.44 9.65
C MET A 1 10.70 -4.50 10.03
N THR A 2 9.83 -4.38 9.06
CA THR A 2 8.38 -4.42 9.27
C THR A 2 7.81 -5.61 8.52
N TYR A 3 6.88 -6.31 9.16
CA TYR A 3 6.23 -7.47 8.56
C TYR A 3 4.78 -7.16 8.23
N VAL A 4 4.36 -7.61 7.05
CA VAL A 4 2.95 -7.65 6.68
C VAL A 4 2.58 -9.10 6.41
N ALA A 5 1.69 -9.65 7.23
CA ALA A 5 1.24 -11.01 7.08
C ALA A 5 0.03 -11.04 6.14
N LEU A 6 0.13 -11.83 5.08
CA LEU A 6 -0.96 -12.07 4.14
C LEU A 6 -1.48 -13.49 4.36
N ALA A 7 -2.64 -13.81 3.78
CA ALA A 7 -3.29 -15.11 4.01
C ALA A 7 -2.37 -16.30 3.75
N HIS A 8 -1.51 -16.23 2.74
CA HIS A 8 -0.64 -17.33 2.33
C HIS A 8 0.80 -16.90 2.08
N SER A 9 1.17 -15.69 2.51
CA SER A 9 2.51 -15.18 2.26
C SER A 9 2.86 -14.06 3.25
N TRP A 10 4.12 -13.63 3.16
CA TRP A 10 4.64 -12.54 3.96
C TRP A 10 5.28 -11.52 3.06
N VAL A 11 5.09 -10.25 3.39
CA VAL A 11 5.87 -9.17 2.82
C VAL A 11 6.72 -8.59 3.95
N ILE A 12 8.04 -8.56 3.74
CA ILE A 12 8.97 -8.00 4.71
C ILE A 12 9.47 -6.68 4.15
N ILE A 13 9.20 -5.60 4.89
CA ILE A 13 9.64 -4.26 4.50
C ILE A 13 10.81 -3.89 5.40
N ASN A 14 11.98 -3.72 4.79
CA ASN A 14 13.18 -3.32 5.51
C ASN A 14 13.23 -1.80 5.58
N VAL A 15 13.26 -1.30 6.80
CA VAL A 15 13.41 0.13 7.07
C VAL A 15 14.79 0.41 7.65
N GLY A 16 15.76 -0.32 7.15
CA GLY A 16 17.12 -0.25 7.64
C GLY A 16 17.80 1.07 7.31
N ARG A 17 19.12 1.08 7.50
CA ARG A 17 19.92 2.29 7.37
C ARG A 17 20.90 2.16 6.22
N GLY A 18 22.02 2.81 6.34
CA GLY A 18 23.00 2.95 5.31
C GLY A 18 23.57 1.67 4.70
N PRO A 19 24.68 1.79 3.99
CA PRO A 19 25.23 0.67 3.23
C PRO A 19 25.62 -0.54 4.06
N THR A 20 25.56 -1.69 3.43
CA THR A 20 26.06 -2.95 3.98
C THR A 20 27.01 -3.56 2.98
N ASP A 21 27.65 -4.68 3.34
CA ASP A 21 28.65 -5.32 2.47
C ASP A 21 28.05 -5.75 1.13
N ASP A 22 26.77 -6.13 1.12
CA ASP A 22 26.08 -6.62 -0.07
C ASP A 22 25.26 -5.54 -0.79
N LYS A 23 25.21 -4.32 -0.25
CA LYS A 23 24.66 -3.15 -0.93
C LYS A 23 25.47 -1.92 -0.55
N PRO A 24 26.72 -1.86 -1.03
CA PRO A 24 27.70 -0.90 -0.51
C PRO A 24 27.40 0.57 -0.79
N THR A 25 26.49 0.88 -1.70
CA THR A 25 26.17 2.27 -2.07
C THR A 25 24.71 2.63 -1.81
N VAL A 26 23.93 1.72 -1.20
CA VAL A 26 22.49 1.94 -1.01
C VAL A 26 22.19 2.28 0.43
N THR A 27 21.52 3.40 0.63
CA THR A 27 21.00 3.82 1.94
C THR A 27 19.47 3.77 1.89
N LEU A 28 18.88 3.19 2.91
CA LEU A 28 17.43 3.14 3.06
C LEU A 28 16.99 4.33 3.92
N GLU A 29 16.08 5.12 3.40
CA GLU A 29 15.51 6.23 4.15
C GLU A 29 14.06 6.46 3.74
N THR A 30 13.31 7.15 4.60
CA THR A 30 11.93 7.53 4.29
C THR A 30 11.92 8.51 3.12
N PRO A 31 10.78 8.63 2.42
CA PRO A 31 10.69 9.59 1.30
C PRO A 31 11.03 11.00 1.76
N ARG A 32 11.96 11.66 1.08
CA ARG A 32 12.32 13.06 1.35
C ARG A 32 11.21 14.00 0.91
N ASP A 33 10.59 13.66 -0.21
CA ASP A 33 9.42 14.36 -0.73
C ASP A 33 8.30 13.33 -0.85
N PRO A 34 7.30 13.37 0.03
CA PRO A 34 6.22 12.38 0.02
C PRO A 34 5.37 12.40 -1.24
N ASP A 35 5.46 13.46 -2.04
CA ASP A 35 4.71 13.53 -3.31
C ASP A 35 5.55 13.09 -4.51
N THR A 36 6.82 12.74 -4.30
CA THR A 36 7.72 12.28 -5.37
C THR A 36 8.36 10.98 -4.94
N VAL A 37 7.69 9.87 -5.21
CA VAL A 37 8.15 8.55 -4.80
C VAL A 37 8.36 7.65 -6.02
N SER A 38 9.23 6.67 -5.89
CA SER A 38 9.59 5.77 -6.98
C SER A 38 8.72 4.50 -7.01
N GLY A 39 7.88 4.29 -6.01
CA GLY A 39 7.01 3.12 -5.97
C GLY A 39 6.17 3.11 -4.71
N PHE A 40 5.27 2.15 -4.63
CA PHE A 40 4.40 1.99 -3.47
C PHE A 40 3.93 0.55 -3.35
N LEU A 41 3.54 0.18 -2.13
CA LEU A 41 2.92 -1.11 -1.85
C LEU A 41 1.44 -1.06 -2.20
N ASN A 42 0.92 -2.11 -2.82
CA ASN A 42 -0.49 -2.25 -3.14
C ASN A 42 -1.09 -3.34 -2.25
N ILE A 43 -2.10 -3.00 -1.47
CA ILE A 43 -2.81 -3.94 -0.61
C ILE A 43 -4.22 -4.12 -1.14
N ARG A 44 -4.61 -5.37 -1.42
CA ARG A 44 -5.95 -5.69 -1.89
C ARG A 44 -6.84 -6.07 -0.72
N VAL A 45 -8.06 -5.54 -0.70
CA VAL A 45 -9.02 -5.77 0.38
C VAL A 45 -10.37 -6.19 -0.21
N ALA A 46 -11.19 -6.84 0.63
CA ALA A 46 -12.50 -7.31 0.20
C ALA A 46 -13.57 -6.23 0.23
N ASP A 47 -13.46 -5.28 1.18
CA ASP A 47 -14.44 -4.21 1.35
C ASP A 47 -13.71 -2.91 1.69
N ILE A 48 -13.41 -2.14 0.65
CA ILE A 48 -12.61 -0.93 0.80
C ILE A 48 -13.34 0.18 1.58
N GLN A 49 -14.66 0.24 1.50
CA GLN A 49 -15.42 1.24 2.26
C GLN A 49 -15.33 0.97 3.76
N ALA A 50 -15.44 -0.29 4.16
CA ALA A 50 -15.28 -0.68 5.56
C ALA A 50 -13.86 -0.42 6.05
N VAL A 51 -12.86 -0.75 5.22
CA VAL A 51 -11.44 -0.52 5.56
C VAL A 51 -11.16 0.97 5.71
N HIS A 52 -11.65 1.78 4.79
CA HIS A 52 -11.48 3.24 4.86
C HIS A 52 -12.08 3.80 6.15
N ALA A 53 -13.30 3.39 6.49
CA ALA A 53 -13.97 3.85 7.70
C ALA A 53 -13.22 3.40 8.97
N GLU A 54 -12.83 2.14 9.03
CA GLU A 54 -12.16 1.59 10.22
C GLU A 54 -10.77 2.21 10.40
N TRP A 55 -9.99 2.27 9.34
CA TRP A 55 -8.63 2.80 9.44
C TRP A 55 -8.62 4.31 9.70
N SER A 56 -9.56 5.05 9.11
CA SER A 56 -9.72 6.49 9.41
C SER A 56 -10.04 6.70 10.87
N ALA A 57 -10.90 5.86 11.46
CA ALA A 57 -11.25 5.94 12.87
C ALA A 57 -10.04 5.65 13.78
N ARG A 58 -9.05 4.92 13.26
CA ARG A 58 -7.80 4.63 13.99
C ARG A 58 -6.69 5.63 13.71
N GLY A 59 -6.99 6.70 12.98
CA GLY A 59 -6.05 7.77 12.71
C GLY A 59 -5.30 7.69 11.40
N ALA A 60 -5.63 6.75 10.52
CA ALA A 60 -4.99 6.68 9.20
C ALA A 60 -5.33 7.91 8.37
N GLN A 61 -4.33 8.39 7.62
CA GLN A 61 -4.48 9.58 6.78
C GLN A 61 -4.57 9.17 5.32
N PHE A 62 -5.79 9.18 4.80
CA PHE A 62 -6.04 8.90 3.39
C PHE A 62 -5.91 10.16 2.56
N LEU A 63 -5.39 10.05 1.35
CA LEU A 63 -5.29 11.18 0.42
C LEU A 63 -6.67 11.59 -0.09
N THR A 64 -7.54 10.62 -0.32
CA THR A 64 -8.93 10.82 -0.75
C THR A 64 -9.79 9.68 -0.21
N PRO A 65 -11.13 9.82 -0.23
CA PRO A 65 -11.99 8.65 -0.08
C PRO A 65 -11.80 7.68 -1.25
N PRO A 66 -12.24 6.41 -1.10
CA PRO A 66 -12.15 5.45 -2.20
C PRO A 66 -12.88 5.95 -3.45
N ARG A 67 -12.26 5.74 -4.61
CA ARG A 67 -12.81 6.16 -5.90
C ARG A 67 -12.82 5.00 -6.88
N GLN A 68 -13.88 4.93 -7.68
CA GLN A 68 -14.02 3.90 -8.71
C GLN A 68 -13.14 4.23 -9.91
N HIS A 69 -12.37 3.26 -10.37
CA HIS A 69 -11.55 3.32 -11.58
C HIS A 69 -11.74 2.02 -12.37
N GLU A 70 -12.46 2.09 -13.46
CA GLU A 70 -12.70 0.92 -14.33
C GLU A 70 -13.16 -0.31 -13.51
N SER A 71 -12.25 -1.25 -13.26
CA SER A 71 -12.55 -2.52 -12.60
C SER A 71 -12.15 -2.56 -11.12
N GLU A 72 -11.88 -1.41 -10.50
CA GLU A 72 -11.49 -1.37 -9.10
C GLU A 72 -11.91 -0.08 -8.41
N MET A 73 -12.09 -0.15 -7.11
CA MET A 73 -12.07 1.02 -6.25
C MET A 73 -10.72 1.08 -5.56
N ARG A 74 -10.17 2.28 -5.44
CA ARG A 74 -8.89 2.43 -4.78
C ARG A 74 -8.78 3.76 -4.04
N CYS A 75 -7.92 3.77 -3.05
CA CYS A 75 -7.50 4.98 -2.36
C CYS A 75 -6.05 4.79 -1.92
N TYR A 76 -5.44 5.87 -1.50
CA TYR A 76 -4.05 5.85 -1.06
C TYR A 76 -3.96 6.38 0.35
N ILE A 77 -3.05 5.79 1.13
CA ILE A 77 -2.78 6.26 2.48
C ILE A 77 -1.26 6.47 2.61
N ARG A 78 -0.88 7.31 3.54
CA ARG A 78 0.51 7.44 3.95
C ARG A 78 0.69 6.79 5.30
N ASP A 79 1.74 6.00 5.43
CA ASP A 79 2.10 5.48 6.74
C ASP A 79 2.74 6.60 7.58
N PRO A 80 2.98 6.37 8.89
CA PRO A 80 3.58 7.41 9.75
C PRO A 80 4.94 7.92 9.28
N ASP A 81 5.67 7.14 8.49
CA ASP A 81 6.97 7.52 7.95
C ASP A 81 6.89 8.17 6.57
N GLY A 82 5.68 8.33 6.04
CA GLY A 82 5.45 8.99 4.76
C GLY A 82 5.43 8.08 3.54
N TYR A 83 5.54 6.77 3.72
CA TYR A 83 5.45 5.83 2.59
C TYR A 83 4.03 5.77 2.04
N LEU A 84 3.94 5.78 0.72
CA LEU A 84 2.66 5.69 0.03
C LEU A 84 2.21 4.24 -0.07
N ILE A 85 0.94 3.98 0.22
CA ILE A 85 0.34 2.66 0.12
C ILE A 85 -0.98 2.77 -0.63
N GLU A 86 -1.17 1.96 -1.66
CA GLU A 86 -2.46 1.85 -2.34
C GLU A 86 -3.30 0.79 -1.66
N VAL A 87 -4.56 1.11 -1.40
CA VAL A 87 -5.56 0.16 -0.93
C VAL A 87 -6.58 0.01 -2.04
N GLY A 88 -6.80 -1.21 -2.51
CA GLY A 88 -7.66 -1.46 -3.65
C GLY A 88 -8.61 -2.63 -3.45
N GLN A 89 -9.77 -2.52 -4.06
CA GLN A 89 -10.76 -3.59 -4.12
C GLN A 89 -11.17 -3.80 -5.56
N THR A 90 -11.08 -5.03 -6.04
CA THR A 90 -11.50 -5.38 -7.38
C THR A 90 -13.03 -5.35 -7.46
N THR A 91 -13.59 -4.58 -8.41
CA THR A 91 -15.03 -4.44 -8.60
C THR A 91 -15.41 -4.87 -10.01
N LEU A 92 -15.05 -6.10 -10.35
CA LEU A 92 -15.31 -6.63 -11.69
C LEU A 92 -16.80 -6.89 -11.92
N PRO A 93 -17.27 -6.83 -13.19
CA PRO A 93 -18.66 -7.15 -13.48
C PRO A 93 -19.01 -8.55 -12.98
N ARG A 94 -20.27 -8.72 -12.57
CA ARG A 94 -20.78 -10.01 -12.14
C ARG A 94 -20.62 -11.05 -13.24
N GLY A 95 -20.03 -12.19 -12.90
CA GLY A 95 -19.79 -13.25 -13.85
C GLY A 95 -18.49 -13.15 -14.63
N TRP A 96 -17.76 -12.06 -14.43
CA TRP A 96 -16.46 -11.89 -15.09
C TRP A 96 -15.45 -12.93 -14.59
N ARG A 97 -14.62 -13.42 -15.53
CA ARG A 97 -13.53 -14.33 -15.22
C ARG A 97 -12.24 -13.82 -15.86
N PRO A 98 -11.10 -13.89 -15.17
CA PRO A 98 -9.84 -13.51 -15.80
C PRO A 98 -9.47 -14.48 -16.92
N PRO A 99 -8.74 -14.01 -17.94
CA PRO A 99 -8.20 -14.89 -18.98
C PRO A 99 -7.32 -15.99 -18.38
N SER A 100 -7.40 -17.17 -18.95
CA SER A 100 -6.58 -18.29 -18.50
C SER A 100 -5.13 -18.16 -18.95
#